data_82e92317380964015577456d21908941
#
_entry.id   82e92317380964015577456d21908941
#
_cell.length_a   1.000
_cell.length_b   1.000
_cell.length_c   1.000
_cell.angle_alpha   90.00
_cell.angle_beta   90.00
_cell.angle_gamma   90.00
#
_symmetry.space_group_name_H-M   'P 1'
#
loop_
_entity.id
_entity.type
_entity.pdbx_description
1 polymer ?
#
loop_
_entity_poly.entity_id
_entity_poly.type
_entity_poly.pdbx_seq_one_letter_code
_entity_poly.pdbx_strand_id
1 'polypeptide(L)'
;MRPRRARDEKPKVSAFLSAKIDKILALQPDCVFGFSDLQADIAAQLIRAGVQVTVFNQRSVEEVFSMLFQVAAMVGCAEEGMARIDVMRLRLAAIRAEVAALVASGKRRPRVFFEEWDEPHISGIRWVSELLGIAGGDDVFPELAVQSLGKDRIIADGAEIVRRTPDIVIGSWCGKKFRSEKVAARAGWQDVPAVKNGQLFEIKSADILQPGPAALTDGVEQMHRIVATWMNRHG
;
A
#
# COMPACT_ATOMS: atom_id res chain seq x y z
N MET A 1 8.69 -4.72 -8.58
CA MET A 1 7.67 -4.79 -9.64
C MET A 1 7.02 -6.16 -9.60
N ARG A 2 5.73 -6.22 -9.64
CA ARG A 2 4.91 -7.44 -9.74
C ARG A 2 4.09 -7.40 -11.04
N PRO A 3 3.86 -8.53 -11.73
CA PRO A 3 4.50 -9.83 -11.51
C PRO A 3 5.99 -9.81 -11.90
N ARG A 4 6.80 -10.71 -11.30
CA ARG A 4 8.26 -10.78 -11.58
C ARG A 4 8.55 -10.92 -13.08
N ARG A 5 7.79 -11.77 -13.76
CA ARG A 5 7.93 -11.99 -15.20
C ARG A 5 7.89 -10.68 -16.01
N ALA A 6 6.97 -9.75 -15.70
CA ALA A 6 6.90 -8.47 -16.39
C ALA A 6 8.16 -7.60 -16.16
N ARG A 7 8.84 -7.76 -15.02
CA ARG A 7 10.09 -7.05 -14.75
C ARG A 7 11.22 -7.49 -15.69
N ASP A 8 11.25 -8.77 -16.04
CA ASP A 8 12.33 -9.37 -16.77
C ASP A 8 12.09 -9.33 -18.29
N GLU A 9 10.81 -9.45 -18.71
CA GLU A 9 10.42 -9.55 -20.12
C GLU A 9 10.02 -8.21 -20.75
N LYS A 10 9.64 -7.17 -19.97
CA LYS A 10 9.14 -5.91 -20.52
C LYS A 10 10.17 -4.79 -20.46
N PRO A 11 10.26 -3.95 -21.52
CA PRO A 11 11.18 -2.80 -21.50
C PRO A 11 10.83 -1.82 -20.38
N LYS A 12 11.87 -1.23 -19.78
CA LYS A 12 11.73 -0.23 -18.72
C LYS A 12 11.83 1.15 -19.31
N VAL A 13 10.73 1.88 -19.30
CA VAL A 13 10.62 3.20 -19.94
C VAL A 13 10.44 4.34 -18.93
N SER A 14 10.08 4.02 -17.68
CA SER A 14 9.83 5.03 -16.64
C SER A 14 10.24 4.54 -15.26
N ALA A 15 10.48 5.48 -14.37
CA ALA A 15 10.36 5.34 -12.92
C ALA A 15 9.08 6.07 -12.46
N PHE A 16 8.80 6.11 -11.15
CA PHE A 16 7.55 6.69 -10.66
C PHE A 16 7.41 8.20 -11.00
N LEU A 17 8.48 8.98 -10.82
CA LEU A 17 8.49 10.44 -11.04
C LEU A 17 9.21 10.86 -12.33
N SER A 18 9.67 9.94 -13.15
CA SER A 18 10.39 10.26 -14.38
C SER A 18 10.10 9.26 -15.48
N ALA A 19 10.05 9.73 -16.72
CA ALA A 19 9.84 8.89 -17.88
C ALA A 19 10.82 9.27 -19.00
N LYS A 20 11.20 8.28 -19.80
CA LYS A 20 11.96 8.48 -21.04
C LYS A 20 10.96 8.51 -22.18
N ILE A 21 10.46 9.71 -22.50
CA ILE A 21 9.40 9.90 -23.51
C ILE A 21 9.75 9.22 -24.84
N ASP A 22 10.97 9.45 -25.35
CA ASP A 22 11.43 8.83 -26.61
C ASP A 22 11.34 7.30 -26.58
N LYS A 23 11.66 6.67 -25.44
CA LYS A 23 11.54 5.22 -25.29
C LYS A 23 10.10 4.75 -25.23
N ILE A 24 9.20 5.56 -24.69
CA ILE A 24 7.76 5.25 -24.70
C ILE A 24 7.25 5.33 -26.13
N LEU A 25 7.56 6.41 -26.84
CA LEU A 25 7.14 6.63 -28.24
C LEU A 25 7.68 5.54 -29.17
N ALA A 26 8.92 5.08 -28.97
CA ALA A 26 9.52 3.99 -29.74
C ALA A 26 8.78 2.65 -29.62
N LEU A 27 7.96 2.48 -28.58
CA LEU A 27 7.11 1.29 -28.42
C LEU A 27 5.77 1.40 -29.16
N GLN A 28 5.46 2.56 -29.76
CA GLN A 28 4.22 2.84 -30.49
C GLN A 28 2.96 2.44 -29.68
N PRO A 29 2.79 2.95 -28.45
CA PRO A 29 1.68 2.53 -27.60
C PRO A 29 0.34 3.07 -28.12
N ASP A 30 -0.71 2.25 -28.09
CA ASP A 30 -2.08 2.68 -28.33
C ASP A 30 -2.61 3.54 -27.18
N CYS A 31 -2.18 3.25 -25.95
CA CYS A 31 -2.52 3.99 -24.74
C CYS A 31 -1.42 3.88 -23.68
N VAL A 32 -1.25 4.94 -22.91
CA VAL A 32 -0.37 4.94 -21.72
C VAL A 32 -1.21 5.15 -20.47
N PHE A 33 -1.04 4.26 -19.50
CA PHE A 33 -1.65 4.40 -18.17
C PHE A 33 -0.68 5.09 -17.21
N GLY A 34 -1.14 6.16 -16.58
CA GLY A 34 -0.43 6.88 -15.53
C GLY A 34 -1.14 6.75 -14.17
N PHE A 35 -0.45 7.18 -13.12
CA PHE A 35 -0.98 7.20 -11.77
C PHE A 35 -0.65 8.53 -11.09
N SER A 36 -1.70 9.19 -10.58
CA SER A 36 -1.63 10.39 -9.75
C SER A 36 -1.18 11.67 -10.47
N ASP A 37 -1.49 12.79 -9.86
CA ASP A 37 -1.07 14.15 -10.21
C ASP A 37 0.47 14.31 -10.27
N LEU A 38 1.21 13.49 -9.54
CA LEU A 38 2.68 13.46 -9.58
C LEU A 38 3.24 13.12 -10.96
N GLN A 39 2.43 12.54 -11.86
CA GLN A 39 2.80 12.24 -13.24
C GLN A 39 2.17 13.20 -14.26
N ALA A 40 1.58 14.32 -13.83
CA ALA A 40 0.90 15.27 -14.71
C ALA A 40 1.78 15.79 -15.84
N ASP A 41 3.04 16.14 -15.56
CA ASP A 41 3.98 16.64 -16.57
C ASP A 41 4.36 15.56 -17.60
N ILE A 42 4.47 14.31 -17.17
CA ILE A 42 4.72 13.15 -18.05
C ILE A 42 3.50 12.96 -18.97
N ALA A 43 2.30 12.98 -18.41
CA ALA A 43 1.06 12.87 -19.18
C ALA A 43 0.93 14.01 -20.21
N ALA A 44 1.22 15.25 -19.81
CA ALA A 44 1.17 16.39 -20.71
C ALA A 44 2.15 16.26 -21.90
N GLN A 45 3.36 15.74 -21.67
CA GLN A 45 4.34 15.50 -22.73
C GLN A 45 3.85 14.42 -23.71
N LEU A 46 3.29 13.32 -23.21
CA LEU A 46 2.75 12.24 -24.03
C LEU A 46 1.54 12.69 -24.85
N ILE A 47 0.63 13.48 -24.27
CA ILE A 47 -0.53 14.05 -24.96
C ILE A 47 -0.06 14.97 -26.12
N ARG A 48 0.93 15.84 -25.87
CA ARG A 48 1.51 16.69 -26.95
C ARG A 48 2.19 15.89 -28.05
N ALA A 49 2.68 14.69 -27.73
CA ALA A 49 3.25 13.77 -28.71
C ALA A 49 2.19 12.91 -29.42
N GLY A 50 0.89 13.17 -29.21
CA GLY A 50 -0.20 12.46 -29.88
C GLY A 50 -0.57 11.10 -29.28
N VAL A 51 -0.08 10.77 -28.08
CA VAL A 51 -0.38 9.50 -27.41
C VAL A 51 -1.63 9.65 -26.55
N GLN A 52 -2.54 8.67 -26.61
CA GLN A 52 -3.65 8.59 -25.68
C GLN A 52 -3.12 8.26 -24.28
N VAL A 53 -3.54 9.06 -23.28
CA VAL A 53 -3.13 8.88 -21.88
C VAL A 53 -4.35 8.78 -20.98
N THR A 54 -4.36 7.78 -20.13
CA THR A 54 -5.34 7.66 -19.04
C THR A 54 -4.61 7.70 -17.72
N VAL A 55 -4.91 8.70 -16.88
CA VAL A 55 -4.31 8.85 -15.55
C VAL A 55 -5.33 8.46 -14.49
N PHE A 56 -4.98 7.45 -13.70
CA PHE A 56 -5.76 7.02 -12.54
C PHE A 56 -5.29 7.74 -11.27
N ASN A 57 -6.19 7.91 -10.32
CA ASN A 57 -5.90 8.62 -9.06
C ASN A 57 -6.54 7.93 -7.84
N GLN A 58 -6.58 6.60 -7.86
CA GLN A 58 -7.19 5.80 -6.81
C GLN A 58 -6.44 5.95 -5.47
N ARG A 59 -7.20 6.12 -4.39
CA ARG A 59 -6.67 6.27 -3.02
C ARG A 59 -7.30 5.29 -2.04
N SER A 60 -8.50 4.75 -2.33
CA SER A 60 -9.19 3.76 -1.51
C SER A 60 -9.13 2.36 -2.13
N VAL A 61 -9.44 1.34 -1.34
CA VAL A 61 -9.57 -0.06 -1.79
C VAL A 61 -10.62 -0.16 -2.89
N GLU A 62 -11.75 0.52 -2.76
CA GLU A 62 -12.83 0.48 -3.75
C GLU A 62 -12.43 1.18 -5.06
N GLU A 63 -11.71 2.28 -4.98
CA GLU A 63 -11.18 2.95 -6.17
C GLU A 63 -10.12 2.10 -6.89
N VAL A 64 -9.34 1.28 -6.15
CA VAL A 64 -8.43 0.30 -6.77
C VAL A 64 -9.22 -0.75 -7.56
N PHE A 65 -10.33 -1.26 -7.02
CA PHE A 65 -11.21 -2.18 -7.79
C PHE A 65 -11.80 -1.52 -9.03
N SER A 66 -12.28 -0.29 -8.90
CA SER A 66 -12.80 0.50 -10.03
C SER A 66 -11.75 0.68 -11.11
N MET A 67 -10.53 1.04 -10.75
CA MET A 67 -9.41 1.17 -11.70
C MET A 67 -9.10 -0.16 -12.39
N LEU A 68 -9.06 -1.26 -11.67
CA LEU A 68 -8.80 -2.59 -12.24
C LEU A 68 -9.88 -2.98 -13.28
N PHE A 69 -11.15 -2.69 -13.00
CA PHE A 69 -12.24 -2.93 -13.95
C PHE A 69 -12.08 -2.07 -15.20
N GLN A 70 -11.81 -0.76 -15.03
CA GLN A 70 -11.63 0.16 -16.14
C GLN A 70 -10.46 -0.26 -17.04
N VAL A 71 -9.30 -0.62 -16.45
CA VAL A 71 -8.15 -1.13 -17.21
C VAL A 71 -8.52 -2.39 -17.97
N ALA A 72 -9.19 -3.36 -17.33
CA ALA A 72 -9.61 -4.60 -17.97
C ALA A 72 -10.56 -4.34 -19.16
N ALA A 73 -11.52 -3.42 -19.00
CA ALA A 73 -12.43 -3.03 -20.07
C ALA A 73 -11.69 -2.36 -21.25
N MET A 74 -10.76 -1.46 -20.95
CA MET A 74 -9.96 -0.75 -21.98
C MET A 74 -9.08 -1.69 -22.80
N VAL A 75 -8.62 -2.79 -22.24
CA VAL A 75 -7.80 -3.79 -22.96
C VAL A 75 -8.61 -4.99 -23.50
N GLY A 76 -9.94 -4.91 -23.48
CA GLY A 76 -10.82 -5.92 -24.04
C GLY A 76 -11.00 -7.20 -23.19
N CYS A 77 -10.65 -7.15 -21.89
CA CYS A 77 -10.70 -8.28 -20.97
C CYS A 77 -11.67 -8.03 -19.79
N ALA A 78 -12.81 -7.36 -20.02
CA ALA A 78 -13.75 -6.94 -18.97
C ALA A 78 -14.28 -8.10 -18.12
N GLU A 79 -14.70 -9.19 -18.74
CA GLU A 79 -15.24 -10.38 -18.04
C GLU A 79 -14.17 -11.05 -17.16
N GLU A 80 -12.98 -11.29 -17.71
CA GLU A 80 -11.85 -11.84 -16.94
C GLU A 80 -11.43 -10.91 -15.80
N GLY A 81 -11.42 -9.61 -16.08
CA GLY A 81 -11.12 -8.58 -15.08
C GLY A 81 -12.11 -8.62 -13.93
N MET A 82 -13.41 -8.70 -14.22
CA MET A 82 -14.46 -8.81 -13.20
C MET A 82 -14.31 -10.09 -12.38
N ALA A 83 -14.13 -11.25 -13.02
CA ALA A 83 -13.92 -12.52 -12.32
C ALA A 83 -12.73 -12.46 -11.34
N ARG A 84 -11.63 -11.81 -11.73
CA ARG A 84 -10.46 -11.61 -10.86
C ARG A 84 -10.76 -10.65 -9.70
N ILE A 85 -11.53 -9.59 -9.94
CA ILE A 85 -11.99 -8.64 -8.92
C ILE A 85 -12.85 -9.38 -7.89
N ASP A 86 -13.79 -10.21 -8.33
CA ASP A 86 -14.68 -10.98 -7.45
C ASP A 86 -13.88 -11.92 -6.54
N VAL A 87 -12.87 -12.61 -7.06
CA VAL A 87 -11.97 -13.46 -6.25
C VAL A 87 -11.25 -12.63 -5.18
N MET A 88 -10.74 -11.44 -5.51
CA MET A 88 -10.09 -10.56 -4.53
C MET A 88 -11.09 -10.04 -3.49
N ARG A 89 -12.31 -9.66 -3.88
CA ARG A 89 -13.38 -9.24 -2.95
C ARG A 89 -13.77 -10.37 -1.99
N LEU A 90 -13.93 -11.58 -2.48
CA LEU A 90 -14.20 -12.76 -1.65
C LEU A 90 -13.08 -13.02 -0.66
N ARG A 91 -11.82 -12.84 -1.07
CA ARG A 91 -10.67 -12.97 -0.16
C ARG A 91 -10.68 -11.92 0.95
N LEU A 92 -10.93 -10.65 0.62
CA LEU A 92 -11.07 -9.60 1.64
C LEU A 92 -12.24 -9.86 2.59
N ALA A 93 -13.36 -10.39 2.07
CA ALA A 93 -14.50 -10.76 2.90
C ALA A 93 -14.17 -11.92 3.85
N ALA A 94 -13.41 -12.93 3.39
CA ALA A 94 -12.95 -14.03 4.23
C ALA A 94 -12.04 -13.53 5.37
N ILE A 95 -11.08 -12.64 5.08
CA ILE A 95 -10.22 -12.02 6.11
C ILE A 95 -11.07 -11.27 7.14
N ARG A 96 -12.05 -10.48 6.71
CA ARG A 96 -12.97 -9.78 7.63
C ARG A 96 -13.73 -10.75 8.54
N ALA A 97 -14.19 -11.88 7.99
CA ALA A 97 -14.90 -12.90 8.75
C ALA A 97 -13.98 -13.57 9.79
N GLU A 98 -12.74 -13.89 9.43
CA GLU A 98 -11.72 -14.42 10.37
C GLU A 98 -11.44 -13.43 11.51
N VAL A 99 -11.26 -12.14 11.20
CA VAL A 99 -11.08 -11.07 12.20
C VAL A 99 -12.30 -10.94 13.10
N ALA A 100 -13.51 -10.97 12.52
CA ALA A 100 -14.74 -10.89 13.29
C ALA A 100 -14.87 -12.06 14.29
N ALA A 101 -14.49 -13.28 13.87
CA ALA A 101 -14.48 -14.45 14.75
C ALA A 101 -13.46 -14.30 15.90
N LEU A 102 -12.26 -13.76 15.62
CA LEU A 102 -11.26 -13.48 16.67
C LEU A 102 -11.80 -12.45 17.69
N VAL A 103 -12.40 -11.36 17.21
CA VAL A 103 -13.00 -10.33 18.08
C VAL A 103 -14.16 -10.92 18.91
N ALA A 104 -15.02 -11.72 18.30
CA ALA A 104 -16.13 -12.39 19.01
C ALA A 104 -15.64 -13.38 20.07
N SER A 105 -14.43 -13.93 19.92
CA SER A 105 -13.78 -14.78 20.93
C SER A 105 -13.08 -13.99 22.06
N GLY A 106 -13.25 -12.66 22.09
CA GLY A 106 -12.69 -11.79 23.13
C GLY A 106 -11.31 -11.24 22.81
N LYS A 107 -10.76 -11.47 21.60
CA LYS A 107 -9.46 -10.94 21.21
C LYS A 107 -9.57 -9.46 20.83
N ARG A 108 -8.65 -8.63 21.38
CA ARG A 108 -8.59 -7.22 21.00
C ARG A 108 -7.81 -7.01 19.71
N ARG A 109 -8.13 -5.95 18.97
CA ARG A 109 -7.37 -5.51 17.81
C ARG A 109 -6.09 -4.82 18.25
N PRO A 110 -4.93 -5.06 17.61
CA PRO A 110 -3.71 -4.32 17.89
C PRO A 110 -3.76 -2.91 17.32
N ARG A 111 -3.15 -1.97 18.02
CA ARG A 111 -2.82 -0.64 17.51
C ARG A 111 -1.60 -0.75 16.62
N VAL A 112 -1.70 -0.32 15.38
CA VAL A 112 -0.65 -0.52 14.37
C VAL A 112 -0.16 0.81 13.84
N PHE A 113 1.14 1.03 13.89
CA PHE A 113 1.80 2.09 13.15
C PHE A 113 2.30 1.51 11.82
N PHE A 114 1.69 1.94 10.71
CA PHE A 114 2.22 1.66 9.38
C PHE A 114 3.11 2.82 8.95
N GLU A 115 4.39 2.54 8.69
CA GLU A 115 5.40 3.51 8.31
C GLU A 115 5.76 3.35 6.83
N GLU A 116 5.31 4.28 5.98
CA GLU A 116 5.58 4.29 4.54
C GLU A 116 7.01 4.78 4.24
N TRP A 117 7.54 5.65 5.12
CA TRP A 117 8.89 6.17 5.06
C TRP A 117 9.39 6.58 6.44
N ASP A 118 10.70 6.52 6.68
CA ASP A 118 11.31 6.67 8.01
C ASP A 118 11.87 8.07 8.33
N GLU A 119 12.28 8.83 7.34
CA GLU A 119 12.89 10.17 7.50
C GLU A 119 12.49 11.10 6.34
N PRO A 120 11.48 11.97 6.57
CA PRO A 120 10.62 12.08 7.76
C PRO A 120 9.68 10.90 7.91
N HIS A 121 9.13 10.68 9.11
CA HIS A 121 8.10 9.66 9.33
C HIS A 121 6.86 9.97 8.50
N ILE A 122 6.47 9.05 7.63
CA ILE A 122 5.25 9.16 6.80
C ILE A 122 4.33 8.00 7.14
N SER A 123 3.10 8.31 7.55
CA SER A 123 2.06 7.29 7.82
C SER A 123 1.51 6.67 6.54
N GLY A 124 0.79 5.55 6.68
CA GLY A 124 0.18 4.84 5.56
C GLY A 124 -0.84 5.67 4.79
N ILE A 125 -0.90 5.47 3.48
CA ILE A 125 -1.92 6.06 2.61
C ILE A 125 -3.26 5.34 2.79
N ARG A 126 -4.36 5.94 2.35
CA ARG A 126 -5.73 5.52 2.61
C ARG A 126 -6.01 4.04 2.33
N TRP A 127 -5.63 3.51 1.15
CA TRP A 127 -5.87 2.08 0.88
C TRP A 127 -5.10 1.16 1.83
N VAL A 128 -3.92 1.59 2.33
CA VAL A 128 -3.14 0.83 3.32
C VAL A 128 -3.85 0.83 4.66
N SER A 129 -4.34 1.98 5.12
CA SER A 129 -5.12 2.12 6.34
C SER A 129 -6.42 1.31 6.28
N GLU A 130 -7.13 1.33 5.13
CA GLU A 130 -8.33 0.52 4.89
C GLU A 130 -8.00 -0.99 4.91
N LEU A 131 -6.91 -1.42 4.25
CA LEU A 131 -6.47 -2.82 4.26
C LEU A 131 -6.02 -3.27 5.65
N LEU A 132 -5.40 -2.37 6.43
CA LEU A 132 -5.05 -2.64 7.82
C LEU A 132 -6.30 -2.88 8.66
N GLY A 133 -7.34 -2.07 8.49
CA GLY A 133 -8.64 -2.28 9.13
C GLY A 133 -9.29 -3.62 8.75
N ILE A 134 -9.21 -4.01 7.47
CA ILE A 134 -9.67 -5.32 6.99
C ILE A 134 -8.85 -6.45 7.62
N ALA A 135 -7.54 -6.27 7.71
CA ALA A 135 -6.61 -7.25 8.30
C ALA A 135 -6.76 -7.43 9.82
N GLY A 136 -7.51 -6.54 10.49
CA GLY A 136 -7.81 -6.63 11.92
C GLY A 136 -6.97 -5.71 12.80
N GLY A 137 -6.15 -4.82 12.23
CA GLY A 137 -5.41 -3.80 12.98
C GLY A 137 -6.17 -2.48 13.07
N ASP A 138 -5.86 -1.68 14.09
CA ASP A 138 -6.34 -0.31 14.24
C ASP A 138 -5.17 0.64 13.90
N ASP A 139 -5.33 1.40 12.81
CA ASP A 139 -4.33 2.39 12.41
C ASP A 139 -4.22 3.47 13.48
N VAL A 140 -2.99 3.79 13.90
CA VAL A 140 -2.77 4.83 14.91
C VAL A 140 -2.77 6.24 14.33
N PHE A 141 -2.79 6.40 13.00
CA PHE A 141 -2.87 7.70 12.30
C PHE A 141 -3.95 7.72 11.20
N PRO A 142 -5.20 7.31 11.49
CA PRO A 142 -6.25 7.22 10.47
C PRO A 142 -6.62 8.59 9.91
N GLU A 143 -6.44 9.68 10.67
CA GLU A 143 -6.68 11.05 10.25
C GLU A 143 -5.69 11.54 9.19
N LEU A 144 -4.47 11.01 9.15
CA LEU A 144 -3.49 11.34 8.12
C LEU A 144 -3.74 10.52 6.84
N ALA A 145 -4.28 9.33 6.96
CA ALA A 145 -4.50 8.43 5.83
C ALA A 145 -5.41 9.02 4.74
N VAL A 146 -6.28 9.98 5.08
CA VAL A 146 -7.15 10.68 4.11
C VAL A 146 -6.39 11.59 3.16
N GLN A 147 -5.16 11.96 3.50
CA GLN A 147 -4.30 12.81 2.68
C GLN A 147 -3.68 12.03 1.52
N SER A 148 -3.79 12.57 0.31
CA SER A 148 -3.35 11.90 -0.91
C SER A 148 -1.83 11.83 -1.07
N LEU A 149 -1.11 12.86 -0.63
CA LEU A 149 0.34 12.98 -0.85
C LEU A 149 1.14 12.62 0.40
N GLY A 150 2.30 11.99 0.22
CA GLY A 150 3.18 11.63 1.33
C GLY A 150 3.62 12.82 2.18
N LYS A 151 3.87 13.99 1.56
CA LYS A 151 4.23 15.22 2.27
C LYS A 151 3.16 15.67 3.29
N ASP A 152 1.88 15.39 3.01
CA ASP A 152 0.76 15.79 3.85
C ASP A 152 0.46 14.72 4.94
N ARG A 153 1.16 13.57 4.89
CA ARG A 153 1.10 12.48 5.87
C ARG A 153 2.36 12.40 6.74
N ILE A 154 3.19 13.43 6.69
CA ILE A 154 4.38 13.54 7.56
C ILE A 154 3.94 13.71 9.00
N ILE A 155 4.49 12.89 9.89
CA ILE A 155 4.36 13.04 11.32
C ILE A 155 5.50 13.95 11.81
N ALA A 156 5.17 15.21 12.06
CA ALA A 156 6.16 16.24 12.36
C ALA A 156 6.89 16.01 13.70
N ASP A 157 6.20 15.43 14.67
CA ASP A 157 6.75 15.08 15.99
C ASP A 157 6.76 13.55 16.16
N GLY A 158 7.92 12.92 16.08
CA GLY A 158 8.08 11.47 16.30
C GLY A 158 7.64 11.01 17.70
N ALA A 159 7.59 11.90 18.70
CA ALA A 159 7.06 11.59 20.01
C ALA A 159 5.54 11.31 19.99
N GLU A 160 4.82 11.80 18.97
CA GLU A 160 3.40 11.46 18.79
C GLU A 160 3.21 9.96 18.51
N ILE A 161 4.11 9.33 17.77
CA ILE A 161 4.08 7.88 17.55
C ILE A 161 4.22 7.13 18.88
N VAL A 162 5.13 7.61 19.74
CA VAL A 162 5.34 7.03 21.08
C VAL A 162 4.10 7.20 21.94
N ARG A 163 3.49 8.40 21.96
CA ARG A 163 2.24 8.67 22.71
C ARG A 163 1.07 7.79 22.27
N ARG A 164 1.02 7.43 21.00
CA ARG A 164 0.00 6.53 20.44
C ARG A 164 0.26 5.06 20.75
N THR A 165 1.37 4.72 21.37
CA THR A 165 1.70 3.39 21.92
C THR A 165 1.31 2.24 20.98
N PRO A 166 1.87 2.14 19.73
CA PRO A 166 1.54 1.05 18.85
C PRO A 166 1.98 -0.29 19.40
N ASP A 167 1.13 -1.30 19.23
CA ASP A 167 1.41 -2.70 19.55
C ASP A 167 2.28 -3.37 18.47
N ILE A 168 2.15 -2.89 17.23
CA ILE A 168 2.85 -3.40 16.06
C ILE A 168 3.35 -2.21 15.24
N VAL A 169 4.55 -2.33 14.69
CA VAL A 169 5.07 -1.43 13.63
C VAL A 169 5.28 -2.23 12.37
N ILE A 170 4.71 -1.76 11.27
CA ILE A 170 4.91 -2.32 9.93
C ILE A 170 5.59 -1.26 9.08
N GLY A 171 6.85 -1.49 8.71
CA GLY A 171 7.56 -0.61 7.79
C GLY A 171 7.46 -1.09 6.34
N SER A 172 7.29 -0.15 5.42
CA SER A 172 7.22 -0.42 3.98
C SER A 172 7.94 0.69 3.21
N TRP A 173 9.26 0.77 3.38
CA TRP A 173 10.05 1.87 2.81
C TRP A 173 10.33 1.64 1.33
N CYS A 174 9.92 2.59 0.49
CA CYS A 174 10.06 2.48 -0.96
C CYS A 174 11.54 2.59 -1.38
N GLY A 175 12.06 1.51 -2.01
CA GLY A 175 13.45 1.48 -2.48
C GLY A 175 14.53 1.33 -1.39
N LYS A 176 14.14 1.24 -0.13
CA LYS A 176 15.02 1.13 1.04
C LYS A 176 14.63 -0.11 1.85
N LYS A 177 15.61 -0.84 2.36
CA LYS A 177 15.35 -1.98 3.24
C LYS A 177 14.90 -1.51 4.61
N PHE A 178 13.80 -2.05 5.11
CA PHE A 178 13.40 -1.87 6.50
C PHE A 178 14.42 -2.54 7.43
N ARG A 179 14.78 -1.85 8.51
CA ARG A 179 15.71 -2.32 9.52
C ARG A 179 15.09 -2.19 10.89
N SER A 180 14.58 -3.28 11.42
CA SER A 180 13.94 -3.32 12.74
C SER A 180 14.85 -2.82 13.85
N GLU A 181 16.15 -3.11 13.77
CA GLU A 181 17.17 -2.65 14.72
C GLU A 181 17.32 -1.12 14.75
N LYS A 182 17.15 -0.46 13.59
CA LYS A 182 17.16 1.03 13.55
C LYS A 182 15.90 1.62 14.15
N VAL A 183 14.75 0.98 13.90
CA VAL A 183 13.47 1.40 14.49
C VAL A 183 13.51 1.26 16.01
N ALA A 184 14.00 0.13 16.50
CA ALA A 184 14.13 -0.13 17.94
C ALA A 184 15.10 0.83 18.65
N ALA A 185 16.13 1.30 17.94
CA ALA A 185 17.15 2.23 18.49
C ALA A 185 16.74 3.70 18.44
N ARG A 186 15.54 4.05 17.95
CA ARG A 186 15.06 5.44 17.92
C ARG A 186 14.92 6.01 19.32
N ALA A 187 15.31 7.26 19.52
CA ALA A 187 15.23 7.94 20.80
C ALA A 187 13.77 7.98 21.31
N GLY A 188 13.56 7.56 22.55
CA GLY A 188 12.23 7.51 23.19
C GLY A 188 11.35 6.31 22.79
N TRP A 189 11.81 5.43 21.91
CA TRP A 189 11.01 4.28 21.46
C TRP A 189 11.16 3.02 22.33
N GLN A 190 12.11 2.99 23.24
CA GLN A 190 12.38 1.84 24.11
C GLN A 190 11.17 1.37 24.91
N ASP A 191 10.22 2.27 25.19
CA ASP A 191 8.99 1.98 25.94
C ASP A 191 7.76 1.68 25.06
N VAL A 192 7.87 1.83 23.75
CA VAL A 192 6.79 1.49 22.80
C VAL A 192 6.52 -0.01 22.84
N PRO A 193 5.26 -0.45 23.03
CA PRO A 193 4.91 -1.88 23.11
C PRO A 193 5.44 -2.71 21.93
N ALA A 194 5.37 -2.18 20.70
CA ALA A 194 5.90 -2.85 19.52
C ALA A 194 7.41 -3.13 19.63
N VAL A 195 8.19 -2.20 20.20
CA VAL A 195 9.64 -2.35 20.38
C VAL A 195 9.92 -3.35 21.51
N LYS A 196 9.28 -3.17 22.68
CA LYS A 196 9.45 -4.08 23.83
C LYS A 196 9.18 -5.53 23.49
N ASN A 197 8.16 -5.78 22.66
CA ASN A 197 7.70 -7.12 22.32
C ASN A 197 8.25 -7.63 20.98
N GLY A 198 9.18 -6.91 20.34
CA GLY A 198 9.77 -7.30 19.06
C GLY A 198 8.77 -7.37 17.91
N GLN A 199 7.68 -6.58 17.96
CA GLN A 199 6.61 -6.57 16.94
C GLN A 199 6.91 -5.56 15.84
N LEU A 200 8.06 -5.71 15.19
CA LEU A 200 8.57 -4.85 14.13
C LEU A 200 8.69 -5.66 12.84
N PHE A 201 7.89 -5.37 11.84
CA PHE A 201 7.76 -6.15 10.61
C PHE A 201 8.00 -5.32 9.35
N GLU A 202 8.43 -5.99 8.28
CA GLU A 202 8.49 -5.40 6.93
C GLU A 202 7.42 -6.03 6.02
N ILE A 203 6.68 -5.18 5.30
CA ILE A 203 5.96 -5.59 4.11
C ILE A 203 6.58 -4.83 2.93
N LYS A 204 7.00 -5.54 1.90
CA LYS A 204 7.66 -4.92 0.74
C LYS A 204 6.75 -3.89 0.07
N SER A 205 7.29 -2.73 -0.27
CA SER A 205 6.53 -1.66 -0.95
C SER A 205 5.88 -2.13 -2.27
N ALA A 206 6.49 -3.07 -2.97
CA ALA A 206 5.92 -3.68 -4.17
C ALA A 206 4.66 -4.52 -3.90
N ASP A 207 4.44 -4.95 -2.66
CA ASP A 207 3.31 -5.78 -2.28
C ASP A 207 2.15 -4.96 -1.69
N ILE A 208 2.41 -3.77 -1.11
CA ILE A 208 1.39 -3.01 -0.38
C ILE A 208 1.25 -1.55 -0.82
N LEU A 209 2.34 -0.88 -1.23
CA LEU A 209 2.32 0.54 -1.61
C LEU A 209 2.01 0.80 -3.09
N GLN A 210 1.77 -0.26 -3.87
CA GLN A 210 1.28 -0.11 -5.24
C GLN A 210 -0.23 -0.33 -5.25
N PRO A 211 -1.05 0.70 -5.60
CA PRO A 211 -2.51 0.58 -5.56
C PRO A 211 -3.03 -0.29 -6.71
N GLY A 212 -2.90 -1.58 -6.56
CA GLY A 212 -3.24 -2.59 -7.56
C GLY A 212 -3.40 -3.99 -6.94
N PRO A 213 -3.43 -5.06 -7.76
CA PRO A 213 -3.73 -6.43 -7.31
C PRO A 213 -2.85 -6.93 -6.17
N ALA A 214 -1.55 -6.57 -6.14
CA ALA A 214 -0.63 -7.05 -5.11
C ALA A 214 -1.03 -6.56 -3.70
N ALA A 215 -1.52 -5.33 -3.58
CA ALA A 215 -1.98 -4.80 -2.29
C ALA A 215 -3.24 -5.54 -1.80
N LEU A 216 -4.14 -5.89 -2.72
CA LEU A 216 -5.39 -6.58 -2.44
C LEU A 216 -5.24 -8.10 -2.24
N THR A 217 -4.04 -8.65 -2.44
CA THR A 217 -3.72 -10.08 -2.30
C THR A 217 -2.53 -10.26 -1.36
N ASP A 218 -1.31 -10.34 -1.89
CA ASP A 218 -0.09 -10.61 -1.14
C ASP A 218 0.12 -9.62 0.03
N GLY A 219 -0.18 -8.33 -0.18
CA GLY A 219 0.01 -7.27 0.82
C GLY A 219 -0.92 -7.44 2.01
N VAL A 220 -2.23 -7.52 1.76
CA VAL A 220 -3.23 -7.68 2.84
C VAL A 220 -3.09 -9.01 3.55
N GLU A 221 -2.71 -10.08 2.87
CA GLU A 221 -2.50 -11.39 3.49
C GLU A 221 -1.29 -11.40 4.44
N GLN A 222 -0.19 -10.72 4.06
CA GLN A 222 0.96 -10.54 4.95
C GLN A 222 0.56 -9.74 6.19
N MET A 223 -0.19 -8.65 5.98
CA MET A 223 -0.69 -7.78 7.05
C MET A 223 -1.61 -8.55 8.00
N HIS A 224 -2.58 -9.29 7.46
CA HIS A 224 -3.49 -10.13 8.25
C HIS A 224 -2.74 -11.19 9.07
N ARG A 225 -1.76 -11.87 8.47
CA ARG A 225 -0.95 -12.86 9.19
C ARG A 225 -0.23 -12.26 10.39
N ILE A 226 0.36 -11.07 10.24
CA ILE A 226 1.02 -10.34 11.33
C ILE A 226 0.00 -10.02 12.44
N VAL A 227 -1.11 -9.41 12.07
CA VAL A 227 -2.15 -8.96 12.99
C VAL A 227 -2.83 -10.14 13.72
N ALA A 228 -3.26 -11.17 12.97
CA ALA A 228 -3.92 -12.35 13.55
C ALA A 228 -2.97 -13.13 14.49
N THR A 229 -1.67 -13.22 14.14
CA THR A 229 -0.68 -13.83 15.03
C THR A 229 -0.59 -13.06 16.36
N TRP A 230 -0.59 -11.73 16.28
CA TRP A 230 -0.56 -10.89 17.48
C TRP A 230 -1.85 -11.05 18.31
N MET A 231 -3.03 -11.01 17.68
CA MET A 231 -4.32 -11.20 18.35
C MET A 231 -4.39 -12.53 19.09
N ASN A 232 -3.87 -13.60 18.50
CA ASN A 232 -3.87 -14.92 19.13
C ASN A 232 -2.93 -15.02 20.35
N ARG A 233 -1.86 -14.22 20.40
CA ARG A 233 -0.85 -14.27 21.47
C ARG A 233 -1.10 -13.27 22.60
N HIS A 234 -1.70 -12.12 22.32
CA HIS A 234 -1.76 -10.98 23.23
C HIS A 234 -3.18 -10.41 23.41
N GLY A 235 -4.12 -10.86 22.58
CA GLY A 235 -5.50 -10.43 22.62
C GLY A 235 -6.36 -11.18 23.64
#